data_eeadbd80df8933fe8017dc1b0fb47095
#
_entry.id   eeadbd80df8933fe8017dc1b0fb47095
#
_cell.length_a   1.000
_cell.length_b   1.000
_cell.length_c   1.000
_cell.angle_alpha   90.00
_cell.angle_beta   90.00
_cell.angle_gamma   90.00
#
_symmetry.space_group_name_H-M   'P 1'
#
loop_
_entity.id
_entity.type
_entity.pdbx_description
1 polymer ?
#
loop_
_entity_poly.entity_id
_entity_poly.type
_entity_poly.pdbx_seq_one_letter_code
_entity_poly.pdbx_strand_id
1 'polypeptide(L)'
;MDLNSYLAVIRPETALLAATADEAGLDAQVPTTPGWTISDLVLHIGEVHRWATAAVTCKATKLSQVPGDFLGQLPEPAGATAWLRHGADALCDTLEGADLAIEYATFLANPPSPSLLFWARRQAMETTVHRVDAESSLGR
;
A
#
# COMPACT_ATOMS: atom_id res chain seq x y z
N MET A 1 7.34 -14.37 9.99
CA MET A 1 7.96 -13.97 8.71
C MET A 1 8.92 -12.82 8.96
N ASP A 2 9.99 -12.76 8.21
CA ASP A 2 10.94 -11.66 8.27
C ASP A 2 10.58 -10.54 7.28
N LEU A 3 11.36 -9.47 7.31
CA LEU A 3 11.13 -8.31 6.44
C LEU A 3 11.13 -8.70 4.96
N ASN A 4 12.11 -9.48 4.53
CA ASN A 4 12.22 -9.87 3.12
C ASN A 4 11.02 -10.68 2.65
N SER A 5 10.44 -11.51 3.51
CA SER A 5 9.24 -12.28 3.21
C SER A 5 8.04 -11.37 2.93
N TYR A 6 7.86 -10.32 3.72
CA TYR A 6 6.79 -9.35 3.48
C TYR A 6 7.03 -8.54 2.21
N LEU A 7 8.25 -8.10 1.97
CA LEU A 7 8.59 -7.36 0.76
C LEU A 7 8.38 -8.21 -0.50
N ALA A 8 8.64 -9.51 -0.41
CA ALA A 8 8.40 -10.45 -1.52
C ALA A 8 6.92 -10.61 -1.87
N VAL A 9 6.01 -10.17 -1.00
CA VAL A 9 4.55 -10.17 -1.25
C VAL A 9 4.09 -8.87 -1.90
N ILE A 10 4.58 -7.73 -1.43
CA ILE A 10 4.04 -6.41 -1.78
C ILE A 10 4.12 -6.14 -3.30
N ARG A 11 5.30 -6.31 -3.92
CA ARG A 11 5.45 -6.04 -5.35
C ARG A 11 4.60 -6.96 -6.23
N PRO A 12 4.67 -8.30 -6.08
CA PRO A 12 3.86 -9.19 -6.90
C PRO A 12 2.36 -8.98 -6.73
N GLU A 13 1.88 -8.78 -5.50
CA GLU A 13 0.46 -8.53 -5.25
C GLU A 13 0.01 -7.19 -5.84
N THR A 14 0.85 -6.17 -5.77
CA THR A 14 0.56 -4.89 -6.43
C THR A 14 0.49 -5.05 -7.96
N ALA A 15 1.40 -5.82 -8.54
CA ALA A 15 1.40 -6.08 -9.98
C ALA A 15 0.11 -6.81 -10.42
N LEU A 16 -0.34 -7.78 -9.63
CA LEU A 16 -1.61 -8.48 -9.88
C LEU A 16 -2.80 -7.54 -9.76
N LEU A 17 -2.82 -6.70 -8.74
CA LEU A 17 -3.89 -5.71 -8.54
C LEU A 17 -3.93 -4.72 -9.71
N ALA A 18 -2.79 -4.22 -10.14
CA ALA A 18 -2.70 -3.30 -11.27
C ALA A 18 -3.16 -3.96 -12.59
N ALA A 19 -2.73 -5.19 -12.84
CA ALA A 19 -3.16 -5.94 -14.03
C ALA A 19 -4.67 -6.20 -14.01
N THR A 20 -5.22 -6.54 -12.86
CA THR A 20 -6.67 -6.73 -12.69
C THR A 20 -7.42 -5.43 -12.94
N ALA A 21 -6.90 -4.32 -12.44
CA ALA A 21 -7.49 -3.00 -12.66
C ALA A 21 -7.50 -2.63 -14.16
N ASP A 22 -6.40 -2.91 -14.87
CA ASP A 22 -6.33 -2.67 -16.31
C ASP A 22 -7.33 -3.53 -17.09
N GLU A 23 -7.54 -4.78 -16.67
CA GLU A 23 -8.49 -5.69 -17.29
C GLU A 23 -9.95 -5.31 -17.01
N ALA A 24 -10.28 -5.01 -15.76
CA ALA A 24 -11.64 -4.69 -15.34
C ALA A 24 -12.08 -3.29 -15.78
N GLY A 25 -11.16 -2.35 -15.78
CA GLY A 25 -11.45 -0.93 -15.98
C GLY A 25 -11.72 -0.20 -14.66
N LEU A 26 -11.32 1.07 -14.58
CA LEU A 26 -11.39 1.85 -13.35
C LEU A 26 -12.82 2.09 -12.84
N ASP A 27 -13.81 2.06 -13.72
CA ASP A 27 -15.21 2.29 -13.34
C ASP A 27 -15.94 1.02 -12.88
N ALA A 28 -15.31 -0.15 -12.98
CA ALA A 28 -15.91 -1.41 -12.59
C ALA A 28 -16.21 -1.41 -11.08
N GLN A 29 -17.37 -1.98 -10.71
CA GLN A 29 -17.74 -2.14 -9.31
C GLN A 29 -16.95 -3.29 -8.67
N VAL A 30 -16.65 -3.15 -7.38
CA VAL A 30 -15.95 -4.16 -6.61
C VAL A 30 -16.94 -4.83 -5.66
N PRO A 31 -17.44 -6.04 -5.98
CA PRO A 31 -18.51 -6.68 -5.17
C PRO A 31 -18.18 -6.88 -3.71
N THR A 32 -16.94 -7.20 -3.38
CA THR A 32 -16.50 -7.48 -2.00
C THR A 32 -16.22 -6.21 -1.18
N THR A 33 -16.20 -5.04 -1.82
CA THR A 33 -16.16 -3.73 -1.15
C THR A 33 -17.33 -2.87 -1.66
N PRO A 34 -18.56 -3.12 -1.19
CA PRO A 34 -19.75 -2.46 -1.74
C PRO A 34 -19.63 -0.94 -1.77
N GLY A 35 -20.00 -0.35 -2.91
CA GLY A 35 -19.91 1.09 -3.11
C GLY A 35 -18.58 1.58 -3.65
N TRP A 36 -17.58 0.70 -3.78
CA TRP A 36 -16.29 1.05 -4.35
C TRP A 36 -16.19 0.66 -5.82
N THR A 37 -15.48 1.48 -6.57
CA THR A 37 -15.01 1.12 -7.92
C THR A 37 -13.56 0.65 -7.85
N ILE A 38 -13.07 0.09 -8.95
CA ILE A 38 -11.64 -0.24 -9.09
C ILE A 38 -10.79 1.03 -8.88
N SER A 39 -11.23 2.19 -9.37
CA SER A 39 -10.53 3.46 -9.14
C SER A 39 -10.36 3.75 -7.64
N ASP A 40 -11.43 3.58 -6.86
CA ASP A 40 -11.37 3.78 -5.41
C ASP A 40 -10.36 2.84 -4.76
N LEU A 41 -10.34 1.60 -5.19
CA LEU A 41 -9.42 0.58 -4.65
C LEU A 41 -7.97 0.90 -4.96
N VAL A 42 -7.67 1.28 -6.21
CA VAL A 42 -6.31 1.66 -6.64
C VAL A 42 -5.81 2.87 -5.86
N LEU A 43 -6.66 3.90 -5.71
CA LEU A 43 -6.31 5.10 -4.94
C LEU A 43 -6.07 4.77 -3.47
N HIS A 44 -6.91 3.93 -2.88
CA HIS A 44 -6.76 3.51 -1.49
C HIS A 44 -5.41 2.82 -1.24
N ILE A 45 -5.07 1.82 -2.05
CA ILE A 45 -3.81 1.09 -1.87
C ILE A 45 -2.60 1.99 -2.15
N GLY A 46 -2.67 2.80 -3.19
CA GLY A 46 -1.61 3.77 -3.47
C GLY A 46 -1.40 4.77 -2.34
N GLU A 47 -2.48 5.18 -1.68
CA GLU A 47 -2.44 6.05 -0.52
C GLU A 47 -1.81 5.36 0.69
N VAL A 48 -2.24 4.15 1.04
CA VAL A 48 -1.69 3.45 2.21
C VAL A 48 -0.21 3.09 2.01
N HIS A 49 0.21 2.78 0.79
CA HIS A 49 1.63 2.56 0.49
C HIS A 49 2.44 3.84 0.73
N ARG A 50 1.96 4.98 0.25
CA ARG A 50 2.66 6.26 0.41
C ARG A 50 2.68 6.77 1.84
N TRP A 51 1.61 6.50 2.58
CA TRP A 51 1.56 6.83 4.00
C TRP A 51 2.64 6.08 4.78
N ALA A 52 2.73 4.77 4.60
CA ALA A 52 3.77 3.96 5.24
C ALA A 52 5.18 4.42 4.82
N THR A 53 5.39 4.69 3.54
CA THR A 53 6.64 5.23 3.02
C THR A 53 7.03 6.52 3.71
N ALA A 54 6.10 7.45 3.85
CA ALA A 54 6.33 8.74 4.49
C ALA A 54 6.64 8.58 5.98
N ALA A 55 5.89 7.72 6.69
CA ALA A 55 6.09 7.50 8.12
C ALA A 55 7.49 6.96 8.41
N VAL A 56 7.96 6.03 7.59
CA VAL A 56 9.30 5.44 7.76
C VAL A 56 10.39 6.41 7.30
N THR A 57 10.20 7.07 6.15
CA THR A 57 11.20 8.00 5.59
C THR A 57 11.46 9.17 6.53
N CYS A 58 10.43 9.76 7.13
CA CYS A 58 10.61 10.90 8.04
C CYS A 58 10.96 10.47 9.46
N LYS A 59 11.07 9.16 9.73
CA LYS A 59 11.35 8.59 11.04
C LYS A 59 10.40 9.12 12.10
N ALA A 60 9.11 9.18 11.76
CA ALA A 60 8.07 9.71 12.63
C ALA A 60 8.01 8.92 13.95
N THR A 61 8.00 9.62 15.07
CA THR A 61 7.74 9.05 16.40
C THR A 61 6.27 9.20 16.79
N LYS A 62 5.54 10.05 16.05
CA LYS A 62 4.08 10.23 16.14
C LYS A 62 3.55 10.39 14.71
N LEU A 63 2.39 9.81 14.42
CA LEU A 63 1.79 9.90 13.09
C LEU A 63 1.51 11.35 12.67
N SER A 64 1.27 12.25 13.61
CA SER A 64 1.11 13.69 13.32
C SER A 64 2.35 14.34 12.69
N GLN A 65 3.51 13.70 12.77
CA GLN A 65 4.75 14.19 12.15
C GLN A 65 4.85 13.83 10.66
N VAL A 66 3.98 12.93 10.18
CA VAL A 66 3.96 12.59 8.74
C VAL A 66 3.48 13.83 7.98
N PRO A 67 4.23 14.28 6.95
CA PRO A 67 3.81 15.46 6.18
C PRO A 67 2.42 15.29 5.59
N GLY A 68 1.59 16.32 5.68
CA GLY A 68 0.22 16.29 5.15
C GLY A 68 0.15 16.14 3.63
N ASP A 69 1.22 16.48 2.94
CA ASP A 69 1.34 16.38 1.49
C ASP A 69 2.01 15.08 1.02
N PHE A 70 2.08 14.06 1.90
CA PHE A 70 2.76 12.79 1.59
C PHE A 70 2.22 12.11 0.34
N LEU A 71 0.96 12.32 0.02
CA LEU A 71 0.30 11.69 -1.12
C LEU A 71 0.79 12.27 -2.45
N GLY A 72 1.23 13.52 -2.46
CA GLY A 72 1.63 14.21 -3.65
C GLY A 72 0.45 14.45 -4.61
N GLN A 73 0.76 14.53 -5.90
CA GLN A 73 -0.25 14.73 -6.91
C GLN A 73 -0.94 13.41 -7.25
N LEU A 74 -2.28 13.42 -7.23
CA LEU A 74 -3.06 12.25 -7.63
C LEU A 74 -2.93 12.02 -9.14
N PRO A 75 -2.97 10.76 -9.59
CA PRO A 75 -2.80 10.46 -11.02
C PRO A 75 -4.06 10.79 -11.81
N GLU A 76 -3.87 11.11 -13.09
CA GLU A 76 -4.94 11.05 -14.05
C GLU A 76 -5.36 9.58 -14.25
N PRO A 77 -6.61 9.30 -14.67
CA PRO A 77 -7.07 7.91 -14.85
C PRO A 77 -6.13 7.03 -15.66
N ALA A 78 -5.61 7.54 -16.77
CA ALA A 78 -4.69 6.78 -17.63
C ALA A 78 -3.36 6.41 -16.94
N GLY A 79 -2.98 7.13 -15.89
CA GLY A 79 -1.74 6.90 -15.14
C GLY A 79 -1.95 6.18 -13.81
N ALA A 80 -3.17 5.78 -13.48
CA ALA A 80 -3.50 5.29 -12.13
C ALA A 80 -2.74 4.01 -11.75
N THR A 81 -2.68 3.02 -12.64
CA THR A 81 -1.98 1.76 -12.34
C THR A 81 -0.47 1.91 -12.33
N ALA A 82 0.09 2.79 -13.16
CA ALA A 82 1.51 3.13 -13.08
C ALA A 82 1.84 3.84 -11.76
N TRP A 83 0.99 4.77 -11.33
CA TRP A 83 1.12 5.44 -10.04
C TRP A 83 1.10 4.45 -8.87
N LEU A 84 0.20 3.45 -8.94
CA LEU A 84 0.12 2.38 -7.95
C LEU A 84 1.44 1.59 -7.88
N ARG A 85 1.98 1.16 -9.03
CA ARG A 85 3.23 0.40 -9.10
C ARG A 85 4.42 1.20 -8.56
N HIS A 86 4.51 2.48 -8.91
CA HIS A 86 5.57 3.37 -8.42
C HIS A 86 5.54 3.51 -6.91
N GLY A 87 4.35 3.63 -6.32
CA GLY A 87 4.21 3.70 -4.86
C GLY A 87 4.64 2.44 -4.15
N ALA A 88 4.34 1.28 -4.71
CA ALA A 88 4.78 -0.01 -4.16
C ALA A 88 6.29 -0.16 -4.22
N ASP A 89 6.92 0.24 -5.32
CA ASP A 89 8.38 0.21 -5.46
C ASP A 89 9.05 1.12 -4.44
N ALA A 90 8.56 2.34 -4.29
CA ALA A 90 9.08 3.29 -3.31
C ALA A 90 8.93 2.75 -1.88
N LEU A 91 7.78 2.14 -1.56
CA LEU A 91 7.55 1.52 -0.26
C LEU A 91 8.55 0.40 0.01
N CYS A 92 8.73 -0.53 -0.92
CA CYS A 92 9.64 -1.65 -0.76
C CYS A 92 11.09 -1.17 -0.61
N ASP A 93 11.50 -0.21 -1.42
CA ASP A 93 12.86 0.37 -1.33
C ASP A 93 13.07 1.05 0.03
N THR A 94 12.07 1.79 0.51
CA THR A 94 12.13 2.47 1.81
C THR A 94 12.23 1.46 2.96
N LEU A 95 11.39 0.43 2.96
CA LEU A 95 11.40 -0.58 4.02
C LEU A 95 12.70 -1.40 4.01
N GLU A 96 13.20 -1.73 2.83
CA GLU A 96 14.43 -2.49 2.67
C GLU A 96 15.64 -1.73 3.20
N GLY A 97 15.70 -0.41 2.97
CA GLY A 97 16.80 0.45 3.41
C GLY A 97 16.64 1.01 4.81
N ALA A 98 15.53 0.75 5.49
CA ALA A 98 15.26 1.33 6.81
C ALA A 98 16.02 0.63 7.93
N ASP A 99 16.30 1.39 8.99
CA ASP A 99 16.96 0.85 10.20
C ASP A 99 15.93 0.11 11.06
N LEU A 100 16.11 -1.19 11.21
CA LEU A 100 15.23 -2.06 11.99
C LEU A 100 15.20 -1.69 13.48
N ALA A 101 16.25 -1.05 13.99
CA ALA A 101 16.36 -0.65 15.40
C ALA A 101 15.53 0.59 15.74
N ILE A 102 15.11 1.37 14.74
CA ILE A 102 14.28 2.55 14.97
C ILE A 102 12.83 2.13 15.22
N GLU A 103 12.22 2.71 16.25
CA GLU A 103 10.80 2.51 16.54
C GLU A 103 9.98 3.60 15.85
N TYR A 104 9.43 3.26 14.67
CA TYR A 104 8.61 4.15 13.89
C TYR A 104 7.19 4.23 14.47
N ALA A 105 6.55 5.39 14.36
CA ALA A 105 5.16 5.55 14.78
C ALA A 105 4.24 4.64 13.98
N THR A 106 3.22 4.11 14.63
CA THR A 106 2.15 3.34 14.00
C THR A 106 0.79 3.85 14.51
N PHE A 107 -0.29 3.33 13.94
CA PHE A 107 -1.63 3.67 14.41
C PHE A 107 -2.07 2.84 15.63
N LEU A 108 -1.23 1.94 16.12
CA LEU A 108 -1.50 1.17 17.33
C LEU A 108 -0.96 1.89 18.56
N ALA A 109 -1.69 1.80 19.67
CA ALA A 109 -1.25 2.38 20.96
C ALA A 109 0.02 1.71 21.49
N ASN A 110 0.10 0.37 21.34
CA ASN A 110 1.24 -0.43 21.79
C ASN A 110 1.68 -1.34 20.61
N PRO A 111 2.42 -0.79 19.63
CA PRO A 111 2.79 -1.56 18.46
C PRO A 111 3.80 -2.65 18.83
N PRO A 112 3.75 -3.79 18.09
CA PRO A 112 4.80 -4.80 18.20
C PRO A 112 6.16 -4.20 17.84
N SER A 113 7.21 -4.68 18.47
CA SER A 113 8.60 -4.31 18.15
C SER A 113 9.26 -5.49 17.40
N PRO A 114 10.02 -5.23 16.34
CA PRO A 114 10.28 -3.91 15.72
C PRO A 114 9.08 -3.40 14.94
N SER A 115 8.83 -2.10 15.03
CA SER A 115 7.71 -1.47 14.33
C SER A 115 7.84 -1.52 12.80
N LEU A 116 9.06 -1.61 12.29
CA LEU A 116 9.29 -1.77 10.85
C LEU A 116 8.64 -3.05 10.31
N LEU A 117 8.73 -4.15 11.07
CA LEU A 117 8.07 -5.41 10.69
C LEU A 117 6.55 -5.28 10.74
N PHE A 118 6.02 -4.50 11.69
CA PHE A 118 4.59 -4.20 11.73
C PHE A 118 4.15 -3.49 10.43
N TRP A 119 4.88 -2.46 10.01
CA TRP A 119 4.56 -1.75 8.77
C TRP A 119 4.62 -2.67 7.55
N ALA A 120 5.68 -3.48 7.44
CA ALA A 120 5.85 -4.39 6.32
C ALA A 120 4.73 -5.43 6.25
N ARG A 121 4.39 -6.03 7.38
CA ARG A 121 3.29 -7.00 7.48
C ARG A 121 1.96 -6.37 7.12
N ARG A 122 1.67 -5.20 7.69
CA ARG A 122 0.40 -4.50 7.43
C ARG A 122 0.23 -4.18 5.95
N GLN A 123 1.29 -3.69 5.31
CA GLN A 123 1.24 -3.35 3.90
C GLN A 123 1.10 -4.59 3.02
N ALA A 124 1.78 -5.68 3.35
CA ALA A 124 1.64 -6.94 2.63
C ALA A 124 0.19 -7.47 2.72
N MET A 125 -0.41 -7.42 3.90
CA MET A 125 -1.79 -7.87 4.12
C MET A 125 -2.80 -6.98 3.39
N GLU A 126 -2.68 -5.65 3.50
CA GLU A 126 -3.55 -4.70 2.81
C GLU A 126 -3.53 -4.94 1.31
N THR A 127 -2.34 -5.08 0.75
CA THR A 127 -2.19 -5.26 -0.70
C THR A 127 -2.80 -6.59 -1.14
N THR A 128 -2.56 -7.68 -0.41
CA THR A 128 -3.09 -9.00 -0.75
C THR A 128 -4.62 -9.05 -0.66
N VAL A 129 -5.19 -8.52 0.43
CA VAL A 129 -6.65 -8.50 0.61
C VAL A 129 -7.32 -7.72 -0.51
N HIS A 130 -6.80 -6.55 -0.84
CA HIS A 130 -7.41 -5.72 -1.86
C HIS A 130 -7.13 -6.20 -3.28
N ARG A 131 -6.03 -6.95 -3.51
CA ARG A 131 -5.86 -7.66 -4.78
C ARG A 131 -6.98 -8.68 -4.97
N VAL A 132 -7.33 -9.45 -3.93
CA VAL A 132 -8.46 -10.40 -3.97
C VAL A 132 -9.76 -9.67 -4.23
N ASP A 133 -9.98 -8.53 -3.55
CA ASP A 133 -11.17 -7.69 -3.78
C ASP A 133 -11.27 -7.24 -5.24
N ALA A 134 -10.15 -6.79 -5.82
CA ALA A 134 -10.12 -6.38 -7.22
C ALA A 134 -10.52 -7.52 -8.15
N GLU A 135 -10.03 -8.74 -7.90
CA GLU A 135 -10.37 -9.90 -8.72
C GLU A 135 -11.85 -10.25 -8.67
N SER A 136 -12.54 -9.90 -7.59
CA SER A 136 -13.99 -10.11 -7.49
C SER A 136 -14.76 -9.32 -8.57
N SER A 137 -14.22 -8.22 -9.06
CA SER A 137 -14.81 -7.44 -10.15
C SER A 137 -14.83 -8.19 -11.47
N LEU A 138 -13.97 -9.21 -11.60
CA LEU A 138 -13.89 -10.08 -12.79
C LEU A 138 -14.59 -11.43 -12.56
N GLY A 139 -15.26 -11.62 -11.42
CA GLY A 139 -15.95 -12.86 -11.09
C GLY A 139 -15.01 -13.97 -10.62
N ARG A 140 -13.86 -13.61 -10.12
CA ARG A 140 -12.86 -14.58 -9.63
C ARG A 140 -12.87 -14.74 -8.12
#